data_a7e43f91098a0b52dcc583bc8c6c36e4
#
_entry.id   a7e43f91098a0b52dcc583bc8c6c36e4
#
_cell.length_a   1.000
_cell.length_b   1.000
_cell.length_c   1.000
_cell.angle_alpha   90.00
_cell.angle_beta   90.00
_cell.angle_gamma   90.00
#
_symmetry.space_group_name_H-M   'P 1'
#
loop_
_entity.id
_entity.type
_entity.pdbx_description
1 polymer ?
#
loop_
_entity_poly.entity_id
_entity_poly.type
_entity_poly.pdbx_seq_one_letter_code
_entity_poly.pdbx_strand_id
1 'polypeptide(L)'
;ACADACHEGAIGMVDGKARLLRDDYCDGLGDCLPACPANAISFTEREADAYNEEAVLENKKKKLQMQNKKSPCGCPGTQSRSIQRNESEHACSFGDPHEQITSQLQQWPVQIKLAPVKAPYFDGAKLLIAADCTAYAYANMHNRFIRNHITLIGCPKLDNVDYSDKLTEIIRSNDIKSVTVVRMIVPCCGGIENAVKKALMNSGKFIPWNVVIISTDGRIIEE
;
A
#
# COMPACT_ATOMS: atom_id res chain seq x y z
N ALA A 1 16.85 19.89 -0.68
CA ALA A 1 17.56 19.59 -1.94
C ALA A 1 19.01 19.12 -1.65
N CYS A 2 19.99 20.02 -1.43
CA CYS A 2 21.41 19.61 -1.29
C CYS A 2 21.69 18.73 -0.04
N ALA A 3 20.98 18.91 1.08
CA ALA A 3 21.13 18.03 2.24
C ALA A 3 20.58 16.63 1.99
N ASP A 4 19.55 16.53 1.15
CA ASP A 4 18.96 15.22 0.77
C ASP A 4 19.79 14.51 -0.31
N ALA A 5 20.51 15.27 -1.14
CA ALA A 5 21.38 14.74 -2.17
C ALA A 5 22.77 14.31 -1.65
N CYS A 6 23.11 14.63 -0.42
CA CYS A 6 24.34 14.15 0.21
C CYS A 6 24.15 12.70 0.68
N HIS A 7 24.64 11.75 -0.08
CA HIS A 7 24.50 10.32 0.23
C HIS A 7 25.19 9.91 1.52
N GLU A 8 26.26 10.61 1.91
CA GLU A 8 27.02 10.35 3.13
C GLU A 8 26.44 11.06 4.37
N GLY A 9 25.48 11.99 4.14
CA GLY A 9 24.85 12.74 5.23
C GLY A 9 25.77 13.76 5.90
N ALA A 10 26.80 14.19 5.19
CA ALA A 10 27.74 15.23 5.64
C ALA A 10 27.08 16.62 5.70
N ILE A 11 26.07 16.89 4.85
CA ILE A 11 25.34 18.16 4.78
C ILE A 11 24.04 18.07 5.59
N GLY A 12 23.80 19.06 6.44
CA GLY A 12 22.55 19.20 7.19
C GLY A 12 22.04 20.63 7.23
N MET A 13 20.83 20.81 7.74
CA MET A 13 20.20 22.13 7.89
C MET A 13 20.51 22.70 9.28
N VAL A 14 21.16 23.87 9.30
CA VAL A 14 21.46 24.63 10.53
C VAL A 14 20.90 26.04 10.30
N ASP A 15 20.01 26.50 11.17
CA ASP A 15 19.35 27.80 11.08
C ASP A 15 18.75 28.11 9.69
N GLY A 16 18.11 27.11 9.08
CA GLY A 16 17.49 27.23 7.75
C GLY A 16 18.46 27.24 6.56
N LYS A 17 19.75 27.05 6.79
CA LYS A 17 20.79 27.00 5.76
C LYS A 17 21.45 25.62 5.72
N ALA A 18 21.77 25.14 4.53
CA ALA A 18 22.57 23.93 4.39
C ALA A 18 24.03 24.19 4.75
N ARG A 19 24.58 23.37 5.64
CA ARG A 19 25.99 23.46 6.06
C ARG A 19 26.61 22.07 6.15
N LEU A 20 27.92 22.01 5.96
CA LEU A 20 28.69 20.81 6.26
C LEU A 20 28.69 20.62 7.78
N LEU A 21 28.23 19.48 8.26
CA LEU A 21 28.13 19.15 9.69
C LEU A 21 29.41 18.50 10.21
N ARG A 22 30.04 17.68 9.39
CA ARG A 22 31.27 16.95 9.73
C ARG A 22 32.11 16.79 8.49
N ASP A 23 33.41 17.06 8.64
CA ASP A 23 34.38 17.00 7.55
C ASP A 23 34.68 15.54 7.16
N ASP A 24 34.80 14.66 8.16
CA ASP A 24 35.08 13.23 8.00
C ASP A 24 33.96 12.41 7.36
N TYR A 25 32.80 13.02 7.10
CA TYR A 25 31.68 12.39 6.39
C TYR A 25 31.64 12.73 4.89
N CYS A 26 32.37 13.74 4.47
CA CYS A 26 32.40 14.15 3.05
C CYS A 26 33.46 13.37 2.28
N ASP A 27 33.06 12.61 1.29
CA ASP A 27 33.94 11.87 0.38
C ASP A 27 34.58 12.75 -0.71
N GLY A 28 34.09 13.98 -0.87
CA GLY A 28 34.58 14.93 -1.89
C GLY A 28 34.12 14.65 -3.33
N LEU A 29 33.29 13.64 -3.59
CA LEU A 29 32.85 13.25 -4.93
C LEU A 29 31.94 14.29 -5.61
N GLY A 30 31.26 15.15 -4.84
CA GLY A 30 30.53 16.30 -5.38
C GLY A 30 29.13 16.00 -5.90
N ASP A 31 28.51 14.87 -5.54
CA ASP A 31 27.15 14.48 -5.93
C ASP A 31 26.07 15.51 -5.52
N CYS A 32 26.38 16.31 -4.50
CA CYS A 32 25.50 17.40 -4.04
C CYS A 32 25.48 18.62 -4.98
N LEU A 33 26.50 18.80 -5.85
CA LEU A 33 26.63 19.99 -6.70
C LEU A 33 25.50 20.14 -7.72
N PRO A 34 25.18 19.11 -8.55
CA PRO A 34 24.11 19.22 -9.53
C PRO A 34 22.72 19.33 -8.88
N ALA A 35 22.60 18.96 -7.62
CA ALA A 35 21.32 19.03 -6.89
C ALA A 35 21.02 20.43 -6.32
N CYS A 36 21.95 21.37 -6.38
CA CYS A 36 21.74 22.72 -5.87
C CYS A 36 21.14 23.63 -6.95
N PRO A 37 19.84 24.01 -6.87
CA PRO A 37 19.18 24.83 -7.90
C PRO A 37 19.73 26.26 -7.95
N ALA A 38 20.35 26.74 -6.88
CA ALA A 38 20.93 28.07 -6.78
C ALA A 38 22.43 28.10 -7.06
N ASN A 39 23.06 26.96 -7.39
CA ASN A 39 24.51 26.82 -7.58
C ASN A 39 25.34 27.45 -6.45
N ALA A 40 24.86 27.33 -5.20
CA ALA A 40 25.40 27.98 -4.01
C ALA A 40 26.40 27.13 -3.24
N ILE A 41 26.80 25.98 -3.77
CA ILE A 41 27.79 25.09 -3.17
C ILE A 41 29.15 25.42 -3.80
N SER A 42 30.14 25.71 -2.96
CA SER A 42 31.52 25.95 -3.37
C SER A 42 32.48 25.05 -2.61
N PHE A 43 33.59 24.67 -3.24
CA PHE A 43 34.67 23.94 -2.59
C PHE A 43 35.71 24.91 -2.05
N THR A 44 36.22 24.56 -0.88
CA THR A 44 37.37 25.23 -0.27
C THR A 44 38.37 24.17 0.14
N GLU A 45 39.59 24.24 -0.37
CA GLU A 45 40.67 23.38 0.04
C GLU A 45 41.14 23.81 1.45
N ARG A 46 41.16 22.87 2.37
CA ARG A 46 41.66 23.04 3.74
C ARG A 46 42.07 21.69 4.31
N GLU A 47 42.91 21.73 5.32
CA GLU A 47 43.17 20.52 6.11
C GLU A 47 41.87 20.10 6.82
N ALA A 48 41.50 18.86 6.68
CA ALA A 48 40.31 18.26 7.25
C ALA A 48 40.60 16.82 7.66
N ASP A 49 39.79 16.27 8.56
CA ASP A 49 39.88 14.88 8.96
C ASP A 49 39.62 13.96 7.74
N ALA A 50 40.34 12.85 7.71
CA ALA A 50 40.18 11.86 6.65
C ALA A 50 38.78 11.28 6.66
N TYR A 51 38.25 10.95 5.45
CA TYR A 51 36.94 10.31 5.31
C TYR A 51 36.83 9.02 6.13
N ASN A 52 35.78 8.91 6.91
CA ASN A 52 35.53 7.79 7.82
C ASN A 52 34.27 7.01 7.41
N GLU A 53 34.47 5.98 6.56
CA GLU A 53 33.39 5.14 6.05
C GLU A 53 32.62 4.43 7.17
N GLU A 54 33.28 3.96 8.22
CA GLU A 54 32.64 3.25 9.34
C GLU A 54 31.67 4.17 10.09
N ALA A 55 32.08 5.41 10.36
CA ALA A 55 31.24 6.40 11.02
C ALA A 55 30.03 6.81 10.17
N VAL A 56 30.20 6.88 8.85
CA VAL A 56 29.11 7.13 7.89
C VAL A 56 28.11 5.98 7.89
N LEU A 57 28.58 4.73 7.84
CA LEU A 57 27.74 3.55 7.90
C LEU A 57 26.96 3.44 9.23
N GLU A 58 27.60 3.77 10.36
CA GLU A 58 26.90 3.83 11.65
C GLU A 58 25.83 4.92 11.68
N ASN A 59 26.12 6.10 11.13
CA ASN A 59 25.15 7.19 11.04
C ASN A 59 23.96 6.82 10.16
N LYS A 60 24.20 6.17 9.02
CA LYS A 60 23.15 5.62 8.16
C LYS A 60 22.28 4.59 8.91
N LYS A 61 22.89 3.67 9.66
CA LYS A 61 22.16 2.71 10.50
C LYS A 61 21.35 3.39 11.60
N LYS A 62 21.92 4.39 12.29
CA LYS A 62 21.20 5.17 13.32
C LYS A 62 20.03 5.96 12.74
N LYS A 63 20.20 6.59 11.56
CA LYS A 63 19.10 7.28 10.86
C LYS A 63 17.97 6.32 10.46
N LEU A 64 18.28 5.14 9.96
CA LEU A 64 17.30 4.10 9.64
C LEU A 64 16.57 3.60 10.90
N GLN A 65 17.27 3.41 12.01
CA GLN A 65 16.65 3.02 13.29
C GLN A 65 15.80 4.14 13.91
N MET A 66 16.20 5.41 13.75
CA MET A 66 15.40 6.56 14.19
C MET A 66 14.16 6.77 13.31
N GLN A 67 14.25 6.50 12.01
CA GLN A 67 13.09 6.50 11.11
C GLN A 67 12.10 5.40 11.48
N ASN A 68 12.57 4.23 11.92
CA ASN A 68 11.72 3.16 12.44
C ASN A 68 11.12 3.45 13.83
N LYS A 69 11.70 4.37 14.61
CA LYS A 69 11.20 4.78 15.94
C LYS A 69 10.34 6.05 15.92
N LYS A 70 10.41 6.85 14.87
CA LYS A 70 9.47 7.96 14.71
C LYS A 70 8.14 7.40 14.28
N SER A 71 7.11 7.62 15.09
CA SER A 71 5.65 7.47 14.89
C SER A 71 5.25 6.97 13.51
N PRO A 72 4.20 6.16 13.40
CA PRO A 72 3.68 5.79 12.09
C PRO A 72 3.20 7.06 11.38
N CYS A 73 4.11 7.85 10.87
CA CYS A 73 3.87 8.93 9.92
C CYS A 73 3.71 8.29 8.54
N GLY A 74 2.97 7.17 8.49
CA GLY A 74 2.41 6.67 7.27
C GLY A 74 1.28 7.62 6.87
N CYS A 75 1.22 7.99 5.60
CA CYS A 75 0.06 8.63 5.03
C CYS A 75 -1.21 7.95 5.59
N PRO A 76 -2.23 8.68 6.09
CA PRO A 76 -3.45 8.07 6.63
C PRO A 76 -4.08 7.02 5.71
N GLY A 77 -3.80 7.10 4.40
CA GLY A 77 -4.22 6.14 3.40
C GLY A 77 -3.56 4.75 3.47
N THR A 78 -2.39 4.62 4.12
CA THR A 78 -1.67 3.34 4.25
C THR A 78 -1.76 2.72 5.63
N GLN A 79 -2.34 3.42 6.61
CA GLN A 79 -2.52 2.89 7.96
C GLN A 79 -3.56 1.78 7.96
N SER A 80 -3.14 0.57 8.34
CA SER A 80 -4.03 -0.58 8.46
C SER A 80 -4.93 -0.45 9.67
N ARG A 81 -6.25 -0.58 9.48
CA ARG A 81 -7.25 -0.55 10.54
C ARG A 81 -8.47 -1.41 10.22
N SER A 82 -9.06 -1.99 11.24
CA SER A 82 -10.40 -2.58 11.19
C SER A 82 -11.45 -1.50 11.41
N ILE A 83 -12.53 -1.54 10.67
CA ILE A 83 -13.67 -0.63 10.80
C ILE A 83 -14.79 -1.38 11.53
N GLN A 84 -14.96 -1.08 12.83
CA GLN A 84 -16.08 -1.61 13.60
C GLN A 84 -17.30 -0.72 13.39
N ARG A 85 -18.45 -1.34 13.14
CA ARG A 85 -19.73 -0.69 13.00
C ARG A 85 -20.68 -1.25 14.04
N ASN A 86 -21.39 -0.37 14.72
CA ASN A 86 -22.45 -0.77 15.66
C ASN A 86 -23.67 -1.22 14.85
N GLU A 87 -24.12 -2.44 15.03
CA GLU A 87 -25.32 -2.99 14.36
C GLU A 87 -26.61 -2.22 14.70
N SER A 88 -26.60 -1.38 15.75
CA SER A 88 -27.72 -0.57 16.17
C SER A 88 -28.11 0.57 15.21
N GLU A 89 -27.24 0.92 14.23
CA GLU A 89 -27.54 1.93 13.22
C GLU A 89 -28.30 1.38 12.01
N HIS A 90 -28.55 0.07 11.98
CA HIS A 90 -29.29 -0.63 10.90
C HIS A 90 -30.72 -0.99 11.26
N ALA A 91 -31.35 -0.32 12.25
CA ALA A 91 -32.78 -0.45 12.46
C ALA A 91 -33.49 0.11 11.22
N CYS A 92 -33.87 -0.77 10.31
CA CYS A 92 -34.66 -0.48 9.15
C CYS A 92 -36.03 0.08 9.60
N SER A 93 -36.20 1.38 9.53
CA SER A 93 -37.54 1.98 9.52
C SER A 93 -38.08 1.78 8.10
N PHE A 94 -39.01 0.86 7.97
CA PHE A 94 -39.80 0.68 6.75
C PHE A 94 -40.52 2.00 6.43
N GLY A 95 -40.09 2.69 5.35
CA GLY A 95 -40.93 3.73 4.78
C GLY A 95 -40.29 5.08 4.43
N ASP A 96 -38.96 5.25 4.53
CA ASP A 96 -38.34 6.52 4.14
C ASP A 96 -37.72 6.40 2.73
N PRO A 97 -38.14 7.22 1.74
CA PRO A 97 -37.59 7.20 0.37
C PRO A 97 -36.10 7.69 0.27
N HIS A 98 -35.46 8.03 1.39
CA HIS A 98 -34.07 8.43 1.52
C HIS A 98 -33.22 7.42 2.32
N GLU A 99 -33.47 6.12 2.17
CA GLU A 99 -32.59 5.11 2.80
C GLU A 99 -31.15 5.28 2.31
N GLN A 100 -30.32 5.90 3.13
CA GLN A 100 -28.90 6.09 2.80
C GLN A 100 -28.20 4.74 2.81
N ILE A 101 -27.70 4.30 1.66
CA ILE A 101 -26.89 3.10 1.54
C ILE A 101 -25.58 3.33 2.33
N THR A 102 -25.46 2.67 3.47
CA THR A 102 -24.26 2.78 4.31
C THR A 102 -23.14 1.92 3.75
N SER A 103 -21.89 2.41 3.85
CA SER A 103 -20.73 1.65 3.45
C SER A 103 -20.61 0.36 4.26
N GLN A 104 -20.34 -0.77 3.62
CA GLN A 104 -20.14 -2.09 4.25
C GLN A 104 -18.66 -2.45 4.40
N LEU A 105 -17.75 -1.52 4.16
CA LEU A 105 -16.30 -1.75 4.25
C LEU A 105 -15.89 -1.98 5.71
N GLN A 106 -15.09 -3.03 5.95
CA GLN A 106 -14.70 -3.46 7.30
C GLN A 106 -13.24 -3.20 7.64
N GLN A 107 -12.42 -2.83 6.66
CA GLN A 107 -11.00 -2.56 6.89
C GLN A 107 -10.48 -1.43 5.98
N TRP A 108 -9.30 -0.97 6.31
CA TRP A 108 -8.46 -0.07 5.51
C TRP A 108 -6.99 -0.46 5.66
N PRO A 109 -6.15 -0.36 4.62
CA PRO A 109 -6.43 0.04 3.24
C PRO A 109 -7.11 -1.06 2.42
N VAL A 110 -7.72 -0.69 1.28
CA VAL A 110 -8.38 -1.63 0.37
C VAL A 110 -7.49 -2.04 -0.81
N GLN A 111 -6.55 -1.21 -1.23
CA GLN A 111 -5.65 -1.50 -2.35
C GLN A 111 -4.71 -2.66 -2.02
N ILE A 112 -4.62 -3.67 -2.90
CA ILE A 112 -3.75 -4.85 -2.74
C ILE A 112 -2.31 -4.42 -2.43
N LYS A 113 -1.80 -3.42 -3.16
CA LYS A 113 -0.42 -2.93 -3.00
C LYS A 113 -0.16 -2.33 -1.61
N LEU A 114 -1.16 -1.70 -1.01
CA LEU A 114 -1.07 -1.01 0.28
C LEU A 114 -1.43 -1.91 1.47
N ALA A 115 -2.21 -2.97 1.23
CA ALA A 115 -2.61 -3.89 2.29
C ALA A 115 -1.39 -4.58 2.92
N PRO A 116 -1.33 -4.72 4.24
CA PRO A 116 -0.28 -5.50 4.90
C PRO A 116 -0.42 -6.99 4.56
N VAL A 117 0.68 -7.73 4.60
CA VAL A 117 0.65 -9.19 4.40
C VAL A 117 -0.09 -9.89 5.54
N LYS A 118 0.06 -9.39 6.75
CA LYS A 118 -0.59 -9.95 7.95
C LYS A 118 -1.30 -8.85 8.73
N ALA A 119 -2.57 -9.10 9.03
CA ALA A 119 -3.37 -8.20 9.88
C ALA A 119 -4.48 -9.00 10.58
N PRO A 120 -4.90 -8.58 11.79
CA PRO A 120 -5.93 -9.31 12.55
C PRO A 120 -7.27 -9.47 11.82
N TYR A 121 -7.62 -8.55 10.93
CA TYR A 121 -8.87 -8.60 10.17
C TYR A 121 -8.88 -9.66 9.06
N PHE A 122 -7.73 -10.24 8.71
CA PHE A 122 -7.67 -11.38 7.78
C PHE A 122 -8.00 -12.71 8.45
N ASP A 123 -7.91 -12.79 9.77
CA ASP A 123 -8.07 -14.03 10.49
C ASP A 123 -9.54 -14.48 10.47
N GLY A 124 -9.78 -15.68 9.94
CA GLY A 124 -11.12 -16.20 9.72
C GLY A 124 -11.94 -15.48 8.64
N ALA A 125 -11.32 -14.65 7.81
CA ALA A 125 -12.01 -13.80 6.86
C ALA A 125 -12.49 -14.54 5.60
N LYS A 126 -13.59 -14.03 5.04
CA LYS A 126 -13.95 -14.21 3.64
C LYS A 126 -13.28 -13.07 2.86
N LEU A 127 -12.43 -13.39 1.90
CA LEU A 127 -11.66 -12.41 1.14
C LEU A 127 -12.38 -12.09 -0.17
N LEU A 128 -12.65 -10.81 -0.38
CA LEU A 128 -13.12 -10.28 -1.66
C LEU A 128 -11.93 -9.65 -2.40
N ILE A 129 -11.66 -10.10 -3.61
CA ILE A 129 -10.66 -9.50 -4.51
C ILE A 129 -11.40 -8.95 -5.72
N ALA A 130 -11.50 -7.64 -5.83
CA ALA A 130 -12.29 -6.98 -6.85
C ALA A 130 -11.43 -6.07 -7.75
N ALA A 131 -11.77 -6.05 -9.04
CA ALA A 131 -11.19 -5.07 -9.95
C ALA A 131 -11.74 -3.67 -9.64
N ASP A 132 -10.91 -2.63 -9.71
CA ASP A 132 -11.27 -1.25 -9.35
C ASP A 132 -12.57 -0.76 -10.00
N CYS A 133 -12.80 -1.13 -11.27
CA CYS A 133 -13.98 -0.69 -12.01
C CYS A 133 -15.30 -1.32 -11.52
N THR A 134 -15.24 -2.44 -10.78
CA THR A 134 -16.46 -3.20 -10.42
C THR A 134 -17.39 -2.44 -9.50
N ALA A 135 -16.82 -1.68 -8.55
CA ALA A 135 -17.59 -0.88 -7.60
C ALA A 135 -18.31 0.31 -8.27
N TYR A 136 -17.79 0.78 -9.39
CA TYR A 136 -18.42 1.86 -10.17
C TYR A 136 -19.46 1.33 -11.15
N ALA A 137 -19.24 0.13 -11.69
CA ALA A 137 -20.17 -0.48 -12.65
C ALA A 137 -21.39 -1.10 -11.96
N TYR A 138 -21.19 -1.80 -10.84
CA TYR A 138 -22.24 -2.52 -10.13
C TYR A 138 -22.78 -1.75 -8.93
N ALA A 139 -23.96 -1.19 -9.07
CA ALA A 139 -24.55 -0.29 -8.04
C ALA A 139 -24.70 -0.92 -6.65
N ASN A 140 -24.98 -2.23 -6.55
CA ASN A 140 -25.18 -2.90 -5.27
C ASN A 140 -23.90 -3.56 -4.70
N MET A 141 -22.74 -3.01 -5.03
CA MET A 141 -21.44 -3.58 -4.65
C MET A 141 -21.27 -3.76 -3.15
N HIS A 142 -21.69 -2.76 -2.35
CA HIS A 142 -21.58 -2.81 -0.90
C HIS A 142 -22.40 -3.93 -0.26
N ASN A 143 -23.66 -4.06 -0.63
CA ASN A 143 -24.54 -5.05 0.00
C ASN A 143 -24.29 -6.47 -0.52
N ARG A 144 -23.96 -6.61 -1.81
CA ARG A 144 -23.80 -7.92 -2.46
C ARG A 144 -22.43 -8.54 -2.18
N PHE A 145 -21.36 -7.75 -2.28
CA PHE A 145 -19.99 -8.27 -2.29
C PHE A 145 -19.15 -7.81 -1.11
N ILE A 146 -19.21 -6.53 -0.72
CA ILE A 146 -18.36 -5.99 0.35
C ILE A 146 -18.82 -6.44 1.73
N ARG A 147 -20.13 -6.56 1.92
CA ARG A 147 -20.71 -6.97 3.20
C ARG A 147 -20.17 -8.32 3.65
N ASN A 148 -19.66 -8.37 4.88
CA ASN A 148 -19.08 -9.57 5.50
C ASN A 148 -17.82 -10.11 4.79
N HIS A 149 -17.13 -9.29 3.99
CA HIS A 149 -15.88 -9.63 3.36
C HIS A 149 -14.78 -8.62 3.73
N ILE A 150 -13.56 -9.09 3.83
CA ILE A 150 -12.37 -8.26 3.78
C ILE A 150 -12.05 -8.00 2.32
N THR A 151 -12.05 -6.73 1.94
CA THR A 151 -12.04 -6.32 0.53
C THR A 151 -10.67 -5.82 0.10
N LEU A 152 -10.12 -6.43 -0.95
CA LEU A 152 -8.91 -5.98 -1.63
C LEU A 152 -9.25 -5.62 -3.08
N ILE A 153 -8.76 -4.48 -3.55
CA ILE A 153 -9.00 -4.00 -4.90
C ILE A 153 -7.70 -3.74 -5.65
N GLY A 154 -7.76 -3.74 -6.97
CA GLY A 154 -6.65 -3.39 -7.82
C GLY A 154 -6.96 -3.44 -9.30
N CYS A 155 -6.09 -2.83 -10.11
CA CYS A 155 -6.17 -2.88 -11.56
C CYS A 155 -4.85 -3.38 -12.16
N PRO A 156 -4.76 -4.64 -12.61
CA PRO A 156 -3.51 -5.19 -13.15
C PRO A 156 -2.95 -4.39 -14.33
N LYS A 157 -3.84 -3.75 -15.09
CA LYS A 157 -3.45 -2.92 -16.24
C LYS A 157 -2.83 -1.59 -15.83
N LEU A 158 -3.45 -0.88 -14.86
CA LEU A 158 -2.98 0.44 -14.43
C LEU A 158 -1.78 0.33 -13.48
N ASP A 159 -1.79 -0.64 -12.60
CA ASP A 159 -0.71 -0.84 -11.63
C ASP A 159 0.54 -1.47 -12.24
N ASN A 160 0.42 -2.05 -13.42
CA ASN A 160 1.50 -2.75 -14.14
C ASN A 160 2.27 -3.75 -13.26
N VAL A 161 1.54 -4.50 -12.42
CA VAL A 161 2.12 -5.50 -11.50
C VAL A 161 1.35 -6.82 -11.57
N ASP A 162 2.04 -7.93 -11.30
CA ASP A 162 1.41 -9.21 -10.98
C ASP A 162 1.14 -9.27 -9.48
N TYR A 163 -0.11 -9.32 -9.09
CA TYR A 163 -0.50 -9.39 -7.67
C TYR A 163 -0.30 -10.79 -7.06
N SER A 164 0.08 -11.80 -7.86
CA SER A 164 0.12 -13.20 -7.41
C SER A 164 1.02 -13.40 -6.20
N ASP A 165 2.19 -12.77 -6.15
CA ASP A 165 3.14 -12.92 -5.04
C ASP A 165 2.56 -12.33 -3.75
N LYS A 166 2.05 -11.09 -3.82
CA LYS A 166 1.45 -10.41 -2.68
C LYS A 166 0.24 -11.16 -2.14
N LEU A 167 -0.65 -11.62 -3.02
CA LEU A 167 -1.82 -12.40 -2.64
C LEU A 167 -1.44 -13.78 -2.08
N THR A 168 -0.40 -14.41 -2.62
CA THR A 168 0.16 -15.66 -2.08
C THR A 168 0.58 -15.48 -0.62
N GLU A 169 1.32 -14.42 -0.33
CA GLU A 169 1.78 -14.13 1.04
C GLU A 169 0.62 -13.84 1.99
N ILE A 170 -0.37 -13.06 1.56
CA ILE A 170 -1.58 -12.77 2.36
C ILE A 170 -2.33 -14.08 2.67
N ILE A 171 -2.59 -14.91 1.66
CA ILE A 171 -3.33 -16.17 1.82
C ILE A 171 -2.54 -17.16 2.70
N ARG A 172 -1.23 -17.27 2.51
CA ARG A 172 -0.36 -18.17 3.27
C ARG A 172 -0.27 -17.77 4.74
N SER A 173 -0.16 -16.48 5.03
CA SER A 173 0.12 -15.94 6.36
C SER A 173 -1.11 -15.79 7.26
N ASN A 174 -2.32 -15.91 6.72
CA ASN A 174 -3.57 -15.67 7.46
C ASN A 174 -4.56 -16.83 7.27
N ASP A 175 -5.51 -16.98 8.20
CA ASP A 175 -6.59 -17.97 8.09
C ASP A 175 -7.74 -17.42 7.23
N ILE A 176 -7.68 -17.66 5.92
CA ILE A 176 -8.70 -17.24 4.95
C ILE A 176 -9.69 -18.38 4.71
N LYS A 177 -10.98 -18.11 4.93
CA LYS A 177 -12.08 -19.10 4.77
C LYS A 177 -12.51 -19.30 3.34
N SER A 178 -12.57 -18.24 2.55
CA SER A 178 -12.97 -18.28 1.14
C SER A 178 -12.43 -17.08 0.38
N VAL A 179 -12.33 -17.19 -0.94
CA VAL A 179 -11.94 -16.09 -1.84
C VAL A 179 -13.01 -15.91 -2.89
N THR A 180 -13.54 -14.69 -3.00
CA THR A 180 -14.44 -14.27 -4.08
C THR A 180 -13.72 -13.27 -4.97
N VAL A 181 -13.64 -13.55 -6.26
CA VAL A 181 -13.07 -12.64 -7.25
C VAL A 181 -14.21 -11.95 -7.97
N VAL A 182 -14.20 -10.62 -8.03
CA VAL A 182 -15.16 -9.86 -8.82
C VAL A 182 -14.41 -9.06 -9.89
N ARG A 183 -14.68 -9.31 -11.14
CA ARG A 183 -14.02 -8.65 -12.26
C ARG A 183 -14.97 -8.20 -13.34
N MET A 184 -14.52 -7.27 -14.17
CA MET A 184 -15.24 -6.87 -15.36
C MET A 184 -15.05 -7.91 -16.48
N ILE A 185 -16.00 -7.98 -17.41
CA ILE A 185 -15.92 -8.82 -18.61
C ILE A 185 -14.75 -8.45 -19.53
N VAL A 186 -14.24 -7.24 -19.42
CA VAL A 186 -13.17 -6.73 -20.30
C VAL A 186 -11.85 -7.50 -20.14
N PRO A 187 -11.09 -7.73 -21.21
CA PRO A 187 -9.91 -8.60 -21.20
C PRO A 187 -8.84 -8.18 -20.19
N CYS A 188 -8.66 -6.87 -19.94
CA CYS A 188 -7.67 -6.38 -19.00
C CYS A 188 -7.91 -6.82 -17.54
N CYS A 189 -9.17 -7.17 -17.18
CA CYS A 189 -9.49 -7.67 -15.84
C CYS A 189 -9.17 -9.17 -15.65
N GLY A 190 -8.90 -9.93 -16.70
CA GLY A 190 -8.47 -11.33 -16.59
C GLY A 190 -7.18 -11.52 -15.80
N GLY A 191 -6.34 -10.48 -15.75
CA GLY A 191 -5.11 -10.49 -14.96
C GLY A 191 -5.33 -10.67 -13.46
N ILE A 192 -6.41 -10.09 -12.89
CA ILE A 192 -6.68 -10.23 -11.44
C ILE A 192 -7.14 -11.66 -11.11
N GLU A 193 -7.96 -12.28 -11.95
CA GLU A 193 -8.37 -13.66 -11.80
C GLU A 193 -7.17 -14.62 -11.89
N ASN A 194 -6.29 -14.42 -12.87
CA ASN A 194 -5.09 -15.22 -13.01
C ASN A 194 -4.13 -15.06 -11.82
N ALA A 195 -4.00 -13.85 -11.28
CA ALA A 195 -3.19 -13.62 -10.09
C ALA A 195 -3.74 -14.37 -8.87
N VAL A 196 -5.06 -14.39 -8.67
CA VAL A 196 -5.70 -15.15 -7.60
C VAL A 196 -5.53 -16.65 -7.78
N LYS A 197 -5.71 -17.19 -9.00
CA LYS A 197 -5.47 -18.61 -9.30
C LYS A 197 -4.05 -19.02 -8.93
N LYS A 198 -3.05 -18.25 -9.37
CA LYS A 198 -1.64 -18.49 -9.02
C LYS A 198 -1.42 -18.42 -7.52
N ALA A 199 -2.00 -17.42 -6.85
CA ALA A 199 -1.84 -17.23 -5.41
C ALA A 199 -2.42 -18.38 -4.60
N LEU A 200 -3.60 -18.88 -4.95
CA LEU A 200 -4.22 -20.06 -4.34
C LEU A 200 -3.34 -21.30 -4.51
N MET A 201 -2.86 -21.56 -5.73
CA MET A 201 -1.95 -22.69 -6.01
C MET A 201 -0.66 -22.59 -5.20
N ASN A 202 -0.02 -21.41 -5.18
CA ASN A 202 1.26 -21.20 -4.53
C ASN A 202 1.15 -21.13 -2.99
N SER A 203 -0.04 -20.84 -2.45
CA SER A 203 -0.25 -20.77 -1.00
C SER A 203 -0.13 -22.13 -0.30
N GLY A 204 -0.35 -23.23 -1.03
CA GLY A 204 -0.41 -24.58 -0.50
C GLY A 204 -1.66 -24.87 0.35
N LYS A 205 -2.64 -23.96 0.37
CA LYS A 205 -3.90 -24.12 1.11
C LYS A 205 -5.04 -24.47 0.17
N PHE A 206 -5.92 -25.35 0.65
CA PHE A 206 -7.17 -25.65 -0.06
C PHE A 206 -8.27 -24.72 0.43
N ILE A 207 -8.55 -23.67 -0.35
CA ILE A 207 -9.53 -22.61 -0.01
C ILE A 207 -10.60 -22.58 -1.10
N PRO A 208 -11.90 -22.66 -0.76
CA PRO A 208 -12.96 -22.52 -1.74
C PRO A 208 -12.95 -21.10 -2.33
N TRP A 209 -13.13 -21.01 -3.63
CA TRP A 209 -13.14 -19.74 -4.34
C TRP A 209 -14.11 -19.75 -5.51
N ASN A 210 -14.61 -18.56 -5.88
CA ASN A 210 -15.48 -18.33 -7.03
C ASN A 210 -15.11 -17.04 -7.75
N VAL A 211 -15.59 -16.91 -8.99
CA VAL A 211 -15.39 -15.74 -9.83
C VAL A 211 -16.75 -15.20 -10.26
N VAL A 212 -16.94 -13.92 -10.09
CA VAL A 212 -18.12 -13.19 -10.58
C VAL A 212 -17.71 -12.21 -11.66
N ILE A 213 -18.38 -12.27 -12.80
CA ILE A 213 -18.09 -11.40 -13.94
C ILE A 213 -19.20 -10.37 -14.09
N ILE A 214 -18.80 -9.09 -14.13
CA ILE A 214 -19.69 -7.95 -14.28
C ILE A 214 -19.50 -7.32 -15.65
N SER A 215 -20.60 -7.04 -16.33
CA SER A 215 -20.62 -6.29 -17.58
C SER A 215 -20.39 -4.80 -17.38
N THR A 216 -20.04 -4.09 -18.45
CA THR A 216 -19.81 -2.63 -18.39
C THR A 216 -21.07 -1.82 -18.07
N ASP A 217 -22.25 -2.41 -18.27
CA ASP A 217 -23.54 -1.82 -17.88
C ASP A 217 -24.02 -2.28 -16.50
N GLY A 218 -23.15 -2.93 -15.72
CA GLY A 218 -23.39 -3.25 -14.31
C GLY A 218 -24.26 -4.48 -14.06
N ARG A 219 -24.35 -5.42 -14.98
CA ARG A 219 -25.04 -6.70 -14.78
C ARG A 219 -24.06 -7.81 -14.44
N ILE A 220 -24.46 -8.73 -13.56
CA ILE A 220 -23.71 -9.98 -13.33
C ILE A 220 -24.01 -10.90 -14.53
N ILE A 221 -22.94 -11.37 -15.18
CA ILE A 221 -23.03 -12.25 -16.35
C ILE A 221 -22.76 -13.69 -15.95
N GLU A 222 -21.81 -13.90 -15.05
CA GLU A 222 -21.37 -15.20 -14.58
C GLU A 222 -21.07 -15.15 -13.08
N GLU A 223 -21.45 -16.21 -12.36
CA GLU A 223 -21.23 -16.37 -10.90
C GLU A 223 -20.91 -17.82 -10.54
#